data_4f91f0c2c054c9ec3f9f5db87f267ca5
#
_entry.id   4f91f0c2c054c9ec3f9f5db87f267ca5
#
_cell.length_a   1.000
_cell.length_b   1.000
_cell.length_c   1.000
_cell.angle_alpha   90.00
_cell.angle_beta   90.00
_cell.angle_gamma   90.00
#
_symmetry.space_group_name_H-M   'P 1'
#
loop_
_entity.id
_entity.type
_entity.pdbx_description
1 polymer ?
#
loop_
_entity_poly.entity_id
_entity_poly.type
_entity_poly.pdbx_seq_one_letter_code
_entity_poly.pdbx_strand_id
1 'polypeptide(L)'
;MRSTGQGSSPVGAWRIATLAVTSAVLVQCSSPPPPPAATSPPSVVETSPSAATPPPATPTAPAATIQPVSAADLGPSWHPGCPIDPRHLRRVEINYIGFDGKTHRGDLIVHEDLAAEVVAIFEQLLELRYPIEKIRTVDNYPGADDELSMEDNNTSAFNCRDVPGTGRWSQHAFGRAIDLNPLFNPYIDRTGAFQPKNAAPYLDRNRTDPGVLHAGDAAVRVFTDRGWRWGGGWRTPIDYQHFER
;
A
#
# COMPACT_ATOMS: atom_id res chain seq x y z
N MET A 1 -33.45 -36.06 -46.64
CA MET A 1 -34.67 -36.37 -45.87
C MET A 1 -34.59 -35.57 -44.59
N ARG A 2 -35.34 -34.48 -44.49
CA ARG A 2 -36.46 -34.19 -43.55
C ARG A 2 -36.09 -34.47 -42.07
N SER A 3 -36.22 -33.58 -41.09
CA SER A 3 -37.29 -32.60 -40.82
C SER A 3 -36.87 -31.78 -39.57
N THR A 4 -36.86 -30.48 -39.61
CA THR A 4 -37.68 -29.47 -38.90
C THR A 4 -38.12 -29.77 -37.46
N GLY A 5 -37.90 -28.78 -36.60
CA GLY A 5 -38.47 -28.64 -35.25
C GLY A 5 -38.17 -27.28 -34.65
N GLN A 6 -38.95 -26.25 -35.03
CA GLN A 6 -39.03 -24.96 -34.33
C GLN A 6 -39.90 -25.11 -33.09
N GLY A 7 -39.51 -24.47 -32.00
CA GLY A 7 -40.33 -24.30 -30.82
C GLY A 7 -40.08 -22.91 -30.21
N SER A 8 -40.94 -21.97 -30.59
CA SER A 8 -41.02 -20.62 -30.00
C SER A 8 -42.06 -20.64 -28.87
N SER A 9 -41.84 -19.85 -27.83
CA SER A 9 -42.84 -19.08 -27.06
C SER A 9 -42.62 -19.08 -25.57
N PRO A 10 -43.20 -18.14 -24.80
CA PRO A 10 -43.31 -16.69 -25.00
C PRO A 10 -42.84 -15.87 -23.76
N VAL A 11 -42.74 -14.58 -24.02
CA VAL A 11 -42.43 -13.51 -23.06
C VAL A 11 -43.56 -13.32 -22.04
N GLY A 12 -43.24 -13.42 -20.75
CA GLY A 12 -44.14 -13.05 -19.67
C GLY A 12 -43.78 -11.68 -19.11
N ALA A 13 -44.57 -10.67 -19.45
CA ALA A 13 -44.46 -9.31 -18.88
C ALA A 13 -45.16 -9.27 -17.53
N TRP A 14 -44.39 -9.03 -16.47
CA TRP A 14 -44.97 -8.74 -15.14
C TRP A 14 -45.01 -7.23 -14.93
N ARG A 15 -46.22 -6.70 -14.83
CA ARG A 15 -46.51 -5.33 -14.47
C ARG A 15 -46.40 -5.20 -12.94
N ILE A 16 -45.54 -4.34 -12.46
CA ILE A 16 -45.47 -3.93 -11.05
C ILE A 16 -46.40 -2.72 -10.88
N ALA A 17 -47.44 -2.90 -10.06
CA ALA A 17 -48.35 -1.83 -9.64
C ALA A 17 -47.71 -1.09 -8.44
N THR A 18 -47.44 0.19 -8.59
CA THR A 18 -47.01 1.07 -7.51
C THR A 18 -48.23 1.61 -6.76
N LEU A 19 -48.40 1.24 -5.50
CA LEU A 19 -49.34 1.88 -4.58
C LEU A 19 -48.63 3.08 -3.93
N ALA A 20 -49.15 4.27 -4.19
CA ALA A 20 -48.76 5.50 -3.48
C ALA A 20 -49.66 5.61 -2.22
N VAL A 21 -49.02 5.58 -1.04
CA VAL A 21 -49.66 5.91 0.22
C VAL A 21 -49.31 7.34 0.58
N THR A 22 -50.31 8.22 0.51
CA THR A 22 -50.24 9.61 0.97
C THR A 22 -50.63 9.68 2.43
N SER A 23 -49.66 9.91 3.32
CA SER A 23 -49.94 10.20 4.74
C SER A 23 -50.04 11.70 4.94
N ALA A 24 -51.23 12.15 5.32
CA ALA A 24 -51.47 13.54 5.73
C ALA A 24 -51.02 13.72 7.19
N VAL A 25 -50.07 14.66 7.41
CA VAL A 25 -49.63 15.05 8.74
C VAL A 25 -50.44 16.29 9.15
N LEU A 26 -51.28 16.10 10.20
CA LEU A 26 -51.97 17.21 10.87
C LEU A 26 -51.01 17.94 11.81
N VAL A 27 -50.69 19.19 11.49
CA VAL A 27 -49.92 20.09 12.37
C VAL A 27 -50.90 20.71 13.37
N GLN A 28 -50.79 20.32 14.65
CA GLN A 28 -51.45 21.04 15.74
C GLN A 28 -50.57 22.18 16.23
N CYS A 29 -51.09 23.42 16.09
CA CYS A 29 -50.49 24.62 16.70
C CYS A 29 -50.82 24.62 18.20
N SER A 30 -49.81 24.39 19.04
CA SER A 30 -49.90 24.61 20.48
C SER A 30 -49.21 25.97 20.81
N SER A 31 -49.93 26.85 21.46
CA SER A 31 -49.42 28.15 21.93
C SER A 31 -48.42 27.96 23.10
N PRO A 32 -47.34 28.76 23.17
CA PRO A 32 -46.38 28.67 24.25
C PRO A 32 -46.92 29.24 25.56
N PRO A 33 -46.51 28.72 26.73
CA PRO A 33 -46.87 29.29 28.04
C PRO A 33 -46.07 30.57 28.33
N PRO A 34 -46.54 31.46 29.23
CA PRO A 34 -45.88 32.70 29.57
C PRO A 34 -44.58 32.45 30.38
N PRO A 35 -43.60 33.38 30.29
CA PRO A 35 -42.33 33.22 30.98
C PRO A 35 -42.45 33.40 32.50
N PRO A 36 -41.70 32.65 33.29
CA PRO A 36 -41.63 32.83 34.74
C PRO A 36 -40.83 34.10 35.11
N ALA A 37 -41.21 34.71 36.24
CA ALA A 37 -40.63 35.93 36.77
C ALA A 37 -39.12 35.79 37.05
N ALA A 38 -38.39 36.86 36.69
CA ALA A 38 -36.94 36.95 36.89
C ALA A 38 -36.61 37.00 38.41
N THR A 39 -35.90 35.99 38.88
CA THR A 39 -35.17 36.02 40.13
C THR A 39 -33.70 36.36 39.82
N SER A 40 -33.17 37.40 40.46
CA SER A 40 -31.77 37.83 40.33
C SER A 40 -30.80 36.71 40.72
N PRO A 41 -29.72 36.52 39.96
CA PRO A 41 -28.76 35.51 40.30
C PRO A 41 -27.79 35.93 41.42
N PRO A 42 -27.33 35.00 42.29
CA PRO A 42 -26.26 35.30 43.22
C PRO A 42 -24.94 35.51 42.45
N SER A 43 -24.12 36.42 42.93
CA SER A 43 -22.77 36.72 42.44
C SER A 43 -21.92 35.44 42.40
N VAL A 44 -21.57 34.98 41.23
CA VAL A 44 -20.62 33.87 41.04
C VAL A 44 -19.22 34.48 41.14
N VAL A 45 -18.45 33.98 42.09
CA VAL A 45 -17.00 34.22 42.18
C VAL A 45 -16.36 33.55 40.99
N GLU A 46 -15.81 34.32 40.08
CA GLU A 46 -15.06 33.86 38.90
C GLU A 46 -13.75 33.19 39.36
N THR A 47 -13.75 31.89 39.52
CA THR A 47 -12.51 31.11 39.60
C THR A 47 -11.92 31.04 38.19
N SER A 48 -10.82 31.77 37.98
CA SER A 48 -10.02 31.66 36.74
C SER A 48 -9.72 30.18 36.44
N PRO A 49 -9.96 29.72 35.19
CA PRO A 49 -9.57 28.36 34.81
C PRO A 49 -8.04 28.27 34.84
N SER A 50 -7.55 27.36 35.67
CA SER A 50 -6.14 26.98 35.69
C SER A 50 -5.78 26.49 34.29
N ALA A 51 -4.80 27.14 33.65
CA ALA A 51 -4.31 26.75 32.34
C ALA A 51 -3.84 25.29 32.40
N ALA A 52 -4.58 24.41 31.72
CA ALA A 52 -4.16 23.02 31.56
C ALA A 52 -2.84 23.02 30.77
N THR A 53 -1.81 22.43 31.36
CA THR A 53 -0.52 22.19 30.69
C THR A 53 -0.81 21.38 29.41
N PRO A 54 -0.35 21.83 28.23
CA PRO A 54 -0.55 21.06 27.01
C PRO A 54 0.10 19.67 27.18
N PRO A 55 -0.53 18.61 26.64
CA PRO A 55 0.06 17.28 26.72
C PRO A 55 1.45 17.30 26.08
N PRO A 56 2.40 16.51 26.59
CA PRO A 56 3.74 16.43 26.02
C PRO A 56 3.63 16.07 24.52
N ALA A 57 4.32 16.82 23.68
CA ALA A 57 4.36 16.57 22.25
C ALA A 57 4.86 15.14 22.02
N THR A 58 4.08 14.35 21.31
CA THR A 58 4.51 13.02 20.86
C THR A 58 5.79 13.21 20.03
N PRO A 59 6.88 12.47 20.28
CA PRO A 59 8.10 12.63 19.51
C PRO A 59 7.79 12.37 18.03
N THR A 60 7.98 13.41 17.21
CA THR A 60 7.82 13.31 15.76
C THR A 60 8.90 12.37 15.24
N ALA A 61 8.52 11.36 14.46
CA ALA A 61 9.49 10.49 13.80
C ALA A 61 10.46 11.32 12.93
N PRO A 62 11.75 10.94 12.84
CA PRO A 62 12.71 11.67 12.03
C PRO A 62 12.24 11.78 10.57
N ALA A 63 12.51 12.91 9.91
CA ALA A 63 12.20 13.07 8.50
C ALA A 63 12.95 12.04 7.64
N ALA A 64 12.41 11.72 6.47
CA ALA A 64 13.10 10.89 5.48
C ALA A 64 14.41 11.55 5.04
N THR A 65 15.42 10.72 4.71
CA THR A 65 16.71 11.22 4.19
C THR A 65 17.06 10.56 2.87
N ILE A 66 17.76 11.31 2.01
CA ILE A 66 18.28 10.82 0.74
C ILE A 66 19.79 11.05 0.76
N GLN A 67 20.57 10.00 0.60
CA GLN A 67 22.02 10.05 0.66
C GLN A 67 22.64 9.41 -0.59
N PRO A 68 23.74 9.94 -1.12
CA PRO A 68 24.51 9.27 -2.16
C PRO A 68 25.08 7.95 -1.60
N VAL A 69 25.30 6.99 -2.49
CA VAL A 69 25.99 5.74 -2.17
C VAL A 69 27.20 5.55 -3.09
N SER A 70 28.18 4.83 -2.60
CA SER A 70 29.34 4.36 -3.36
C SER A 70 29.32 2.84 -3.46
N ALA A 71 30.21 2.26 -4.27
CA ALA A 71 30.38 0.80 -4.32
C ALA A 71 30.73 0.18 -2.95
N ALA A 72 31.40 0.95 -2.08
CA ALA A 72 31.78 0.48 -0.76
C ALA A 72 30.58 0.44 0.23
N ASP A 73 29.53 1.19 -0.06
CA ASP A 73 28.30 1.23 0.77
C ASP A 73 27.30 0.13 0.38
N LEU A 74 27.56 -0.55 -0.75
CA LEU A 74 26.79 -1.67 -1.26
C LEU A 74 27.56 -2.97 -0.99
N GLY A 75 26.85 -3.97 -0.52
CA GLY A 75 27.38 -5.31 -0.33
C GLY A 75 27.29 -6.15 -1.61
N PRO A 76 26.97 -7.46 -1.48
CA PRO A 76 26.83 -8.36 -2.63
C PRO A 76 25.74 -7.97 -3.62
N SER A 77 24.83 -7.07 -3.25
CA SER A 77 23.76 -6.57 -4.15
C SER A 77 24.32 -5.83 -5.36
N TRP A 78 25.56 -5.36 -5.30
CA TRP A 78 26.24 -4.73 -6.42
C TRP A 78 27.61 -5.36 -6.69
N HIS A 79 27.98 -5.50 -7.96
CA HIS A 79 29.30 -5.99 -8.40
C HIS A 79 29.72 -5.34 -9.73
N PRO A 80 31.00 -5.36 -10.09
CA PRO A 80 31.44 -4.96 -11.43
C PRO A 80 30.69 -5.78 -12.49
N GLY A 81 30.11 -5.08 -13.47
CA GLY A 81 29.27 -5.68 -14.52
C GLY A 81 27.76 -5.40 -14.34
N CYS A 82 27.36 -4.87 -13.19
CA CYS A 82 25.99 -4.33 -13.03
C CYS A 82 25.70 -3.23 -14.06
N PRO A 83 24.46 -3.11 -14.53
CA PRO A 83 24.10 -2.15 -15.58
C PRO A 83 24.09 -0.70 -15.11
N ILE A 84 24.23 -0.45 -13.81
CA ILE A 84 24.22 0.88 -13.21
C ILE A 84 25.50 1.14 -12.40
N ASP A 85 26.03 2.35 -12.51
CA ASP A 85 27.10 2.84 -11.64
C ASP A 85 26.50 3.28 -10.30
N PRO A 86 27.09 2.90 -9.14
CA PRO A 86 26.61 3.29 -7.82
C PRO A 86 26.40 4.79 -7.62
N ARG A 87 27.14 5.64 -8.32
CA ARG A 87 26.96 7.11 -8.24
C ARG A 87 25.54 7.56 -8.61
N HIS A 88 24.80 6.77 -9.40
CA HIS A 88 23.42 7.01 -9.79
C HIS A 88 22.39 6.39 -8.85
N LEU A 89 22.84 5.80 -7.75
CA LEU A 89 21.99 5.25 -6.71
C LEU A 89 21.93 6.17 -5.50
N ARG A 90 20.84 6.08 -4.74
CA ARG A 90 20.64 6.81 -3.47
C ARG A 90 20.11 5.85 -2.44
N ARG A 91 20.64 5.97 -1.21
CA ARG A 91 20.03 5.38 -0.02
C ARG A 91 18.93 6.32 0.44
N VAL A 92 17.73 5.78 0.54
CA VAL A 92 16.54 6.49 1.01
C VAL A 92 16.13 5.87 2.34
N GLU A 93 16.27 6.63 3.43
CA GLU A 93 15.77 6.20 4.74
C GLU A 93 14.38 6.78 4.96
N ILE A 94 13.42 5.92 5.28
CA ILE A 94 11.98 6.23 5.32
C ILE A 94 11.33 5.63 6.56
N ASN A 95 10.20 6.23 6.96
CA ASN A 95 9.35 5.70 8.00
C ASN A 95 8.22 4.86 7.40
N TYR A 96 7.80 3.82 8.10
CA TYR A 96 6.67 2.97 7.72
C TYR A 96 5.90 2.50 8.95
N ILE A 97 4.66 2.06 8.79
CA ILE A 97 3.88 1.39 9.84
C ILE A 97 4.16 -0.11 9.78
N GLY A 98 4.57 -0.69 10.90
CA GLY A 98 4.68 -2.14 11.06
C GLY A 98 3.33 -2.81 11.33
N PHE A 99 3.31 -4.14 11.24
CA PHE A 99 2.13 -4.94 11.65
C PHE A 99 1.80 -4.82 13.14
N ASP A 100 2.75 -4.36 13.95
CA ASP A 100 2.53 -4.00 15.35
C ASP A 100 1.84 -2.63 15.55
N GLY A 101 1.51 -1.94 14.44
CA GLY A 101 0.87 -0.63 14.41
C GLY A 101 1.78 0.54 14.80
N LYS A 102 3.08 0.30 15.00
CA LYS A 102 4.07 1.34 15.34
C LYS A 102 4.80 1.84 14.10
N THR A 103 5.34 3.04 14.22
CA THR A 103 6.24 3.60 13.22
C THR A 103 7.64 3.00 13.38
N HIS A 104 8.16 2.46 12.31
CA HIS A 104 9.51 1.94 12.14
C HIS A 104 10.28 2.77 11.13
N ARG A 105 11.59 2.56 11.05
CA ARG A 105 12.47 3.15 10.04
C ARG A 105 13.18 2.06 9.27
N GLY A 106 13.28 2.23 7.96
CA GLY A 106 13.99 1.33 7.06
C GLY A 106 14.69 2.08 5.95
N ASP A 107 15.45 1.37 5.14
CA ASP A 107 16.20 1.96 4.04
C ASP A 107 16.09 1.13 2.75
N LEU A 108 16.00 1.85 1.63
CA LEU A 108 16.02 1.32 0.27
C LEU A 108 17.18 1.94 -0.51
N ILE A 109 17.72 1.20 -1.47
CA ILE A 109 18.61 1.75 -2.49
C ILE A 109 17.79 1.87 -3.78
N VAL A 110 17.72 3.07 -4.35
CA VAL A 110 16.95 3.35 -5.55
C VAL A 110 17.73 4.24 -6.52
N HIS A 111 17.28 4.31 -7.78
CA HIS A 111 17.83 5.22 -8.77
C HIS A 111 17.65 6.68 -8.30
N GLU A 112 18.66 7.53 -8.55
CA GLU A 112 18.66 8.93 -8.12
C GLU A 112 17.44 9.72 -8.60
N ASP A 113 16.97 9.47 -9.83
CA ASP A 113 15.78 10.14 -10.38
C ASP A 113 14.49 9.83 -9.62
N LEU A 114 14.45 8.70 -8.92
CA LEU A 114 13.25 8.21 -8.23
C LEU A 114 13.29 8.46 -6.71
N ALA A 115 14.43 8.86 -6.16
CA ALA A 115 14.63 8.93 -4.71
C ALA A 115 13.60 9.82 -4.00
N ALA A 116 13.34 11.03 -4.52
CA ALA A 116 12.34 11.93 -3.96
C ALA A 116 10.91 11.40 -4.10
N GLU A 117 10.60 10.76 -5.23
CA GLU A 117 9.29 10.15 -5.47
C GLU A 117 9.06 8.96 -4.54
N VAL A 118 10.10 8.14 -4.29
CA VAL A 118 10.03 7.01 -3.34
C VAL A 118 9.76 7.50 -1.92
N VAL A 119 10.39 8.60 -1.48
CA VAL A 119 10.05 9.24 -0.19
C VAL A 119 8.56 9.55 -0.15
N ALA A 120 8.03 10.26 -1.15
CA ALA A 120 6.61 10.65 -1.18
C ALA A 120 5.66 9.44 -1.23
N ILE A 121 6.06 8.34 -1.89
CA ILE A 121 5.31 7.08 -1.90
C ILE A 121 5.19 6.51 -0.48
N PHE A 122 6.31 6.36 0.22
CA PHE A 122 6.30 5.76 1.55
C PHE A 122 5.67 6.68 2.61
N GLU A 123 5.78 8.00 2.48
CA GLU A 123 5.04 8.95 3.31
C GLU A 123 3.52 8.75 3.13
N GLN A 124 3.04 8.56 1.91
CA GLN A 124 1.63 8.31 1.67
C GLN A 124 1.19 6.91 2.14
N LEU A 125 2.02 5.87 2.02
CA LEU A 125 1.75 4.55 2.60
C LEU A 125 1.66 4.63 4.13
N LEU A 126 2.52 5.44 4.76
CA LEU A 126 2.50 5.71 6.20
C LEU A 126 1.19 6.41 6.61
N GLU A 127 0.73 7.43 5.86
CA GLU A 127 -0.54 8.11 6.08
C GLU A 127 -1.74 7.17 5.92
N LEU A 128 -1.72 6.29 4.92
CA LEU A 128 -2.72 5.24 4.71
C LEU A 128 -2.65 4.15 5.79
N ARG A 129 -1.63 4.18 6.65
CA ARG A 129 -1.35 3.13 7.65
C ARG A 129 -1.25 1.73 7.01
N TYR A 130 -0.74 1.66 5.77
CA TYR A 130 -0.50 0.39 5.11
C TYR A 130 0.66 -0.33 5.81
N PRO A 131 0.43 -1.55 6.38
CA PRO A 131 1.45 -2.21 7.18
C PRO A 131 2.52 -2.84 6.31
N ILE A 132 3.77 -2.63 6.69
CA ILE A 132 4.94 -3.23 6.05
C ILE A 132 5.70 -4.00 7.12
N GLU A 133 6.12 -5.24 6.84
CA GLU A 133 6.80 -6.07 7.82
C GLU A 133 8.19 -5.51 8.16
N LYS A 134 8.97 -5.23 7.13
CA LYS A 134 10.28 -4.60 7.25
C LYS A 134 10.71 -3.96 5.94
N ILE A 135 11.65 -3.04 6.03
CA ILE A 135 12.29 -2.39 4.88
C ILE A 135 13.79 -2.42 5.13
N ARG A 136 14.51 -3.20 4.33
CA ARG A 136 15.98 -3.34 4.41
C ARG A 136 16.56 -3.55 3.02
N THR A 137 17.81 -3.12 2.83
CA THR A 137 18.55 -3.51 1.62
C THR A 137 18.76 -5.04 1.59
N VAL A 138 18.81 -5.61 0.41
CA VAL A 138 19.04 -7.07 0.25
C VAL A 138 20.40 -7.51 0.74
N ASP A 139 21.35 -6.60 0.94
CA ASP A 139 22.67 -6.85 1.54
C ASP A 139 22.60 -7.35 3.00
N ASN A 140 21.45 -7.22 3.64
CA ASN A 140 21.21 -7.82 4.96
C ASN A 140 21.03 -9.35 4.90
N TYR A 141 20.95 -9.92 3.70
CA TYR A 141 20.82 -11.37 3.48
C TYR A 141 22.11 -11.93 2.88
N PRO A 142 22.53 -13.16 3.26
CA PRO A 142 23.76 -13.76 2.75
C PRO A 142 23.82 -13.74 1.22
N GLY A 143 24.86 -13.14 0.65
CA GLY A 143 25.03 -13.05 -0.81
C GLY A 143 24.01 -12.17 -1.53
N ALA A 144 23.29 -11.31 -0.82
CA ALA A 144 22.13 -10.55 -1.32
C ALA A 144 21.08 -11.47 -1.97
N ASP A 145 20.83 -12.61 -1.34
CA ASP A 145 19.90 -13.62 -1.83
C ASP A 145 18.45 -13.08 -1.79
N ASP A 146 17.85 -13.01 -2.97
CA ASP A 146 16.52 -12.46 -3.18
C ASP A 146 15.44 -13.35 -2.57
N GLU A 147 15.58 -14.68 -2.69
CA GLU A 147 14.61 -15.63 -2.10
C GLU A 147 14.58 -15.52 -0.57
N LEU A 148 15.74 -15.44 0.08
CA LEU A 148 15.80 -15.24 1.54
C LEU A 148 15.20 -13.91 1.97
N SER A 149 15.41 -12.85 1.19
CA SER A 149 14.79 -11.54 1.43
C SER A 149 13.26 -11.61 1.33
N MET A 150 12.75 -12.29 0.30
CA MET A 150 11.30 -12.46 0.10
C MET A 150 10.68 -13.38 1.16
N GLU A 151 11.34 -14.49 1.53
CA GLU A 151 10.87 -15.40 2.59
C GLU A 151 10.71 -14.70 3.94
N ASP A 152 11.55 -13.69 4.21
CA ASP A 152 11.52 -12.84 5.41
C ASP A 152 10.56 -11.65 5.29
N ASN A 153 9.71 -11.62 4.26
CA ASN A 153 8.76 -10.56 3.95
C ASN A 153 9.40 -9.17 3.91
N ASN A 154 10.63 -9.08 3.40
CA ASN A 154 11.40 -7.85 3.35
C ASN A 154 11.05 -7.01 2.11
N THR A 155 10.47 -5.84 2.31
CA THR A 155 10.32 -4.83 1.26
C THR A 155 11.70 -4.33 0.85
N SER A 156 12.04 -4.44 -0.43
CA SER A 156 13.36 -4.14 -0.98
C SER A 156 13.28 -3.44 -2.34
N ALA A 157 14.42 -2.92 -2.82
CA ALA A 157 14.48 -2.24 -4.10
C ALA A 157 15.68 -2.71 -4.94
N PHE A 158 16.85 -2.10 -4.79
CA PHE A 158 18.01 -2.43 -5.61
C PHE A 158 18.56 -3.84 -5.32
N ASN A 159 18.73 -4.61 -6.39
CA ASN A 159 19.46 -5.87 -6.41
C ASN A 159 19.95 -6.13 -7.83
N CYS A 160 21.27 -6.20 -8.02
CA CYS A 160 21.88 -6.41 -9.34
C CYS A 160 21.77 -7.86 -9.77
N ARG A 161 20.66 -8.20 -10.37
CA ARG A 161 20.36 -9.55 -10.86
C ARG A 161 19.60 -9.54 -12.18
N ASP A 162 19.70 -10.62 -12.90
CA ASP A 162 18.87 -10.86 -14.08
C ASP A 162 17.43 -11.26 -13.69
N VAL A 163 16.53 -11.07 -14.64
CA VAL A 163 15.23 -11.77 -14.61
C VAL A 163 15.48 -13.23 -14.91
N PRO A 164 15.11 -14.16 -14.02
CA PRO A 164 15.44 -15.57 -14.15
C PRO A 164 15.07 -16.15 -15.52
N GLY A 165 16.03 -16.84 -16.16
CA GLY A 165 15.86 -17.53 -17.44
C GLY A 165 15.70 -16.63 -18.68
N THR A 166 15.96 -15.33 -18.58
CA THR A 166 15.75 -14.40 -19.70
C THR A 166 17.02 -13.79 -20.26
N GLY A 167 18.13 -13.78 -19.48
CA GLY A 167 19.38 -13.08 -19.82
C GLY A 167 19.21 -11.56 -19.91
N ARG A 168 18.18 -11.00 -19.28
CA ARG A 168 17.92 -9.56 -19.22
C ARG A 168 17.98 -9.09 -17.78
N TRP A 169 18.57 -7.92 -17.56
CA TRP A 169 18.57 -7.29 -16.27
C TRP A 169 17.15 -7.01 -15.76
N SER A 170 16.94 -7.29 -14.49
CA SER A 170 15.74 -6.86 -13.77
C SER A 170 15.73 -5.33 -13.59
N GLN A 171 14.56 -4.71 -13.45
CA GLN A 171 14.46 -3.30 -13.06
C GLN A 171 15.06 -3.02 -11.67
N HIS A 172 15.13 -4.03 -10.80
CA HIS A 172 15.89 -3.96 -9.56
C HIS A 172 17.38 -3.67 -9.79
N ALA A 173 17.98 -4.21 -10.86
CA ALA A 173 19.38 -3.97 -11.19
C ALA A 173 19.67 -2.52 -11.58
N PHE A 174 18.65 -1.72 -11.87
CA PHE A 174 18.73 -0.28 -12.15
C PHE A 174 18.27 0.59 -10.97
N GLY A 175 17.83 -0.01 -9.86
CA GLY A 175 17.20 0.71 -8.77
C GLY A 175 15.82 1.31 -9.13
N ARG A 176 15.14 0.73 -10.12
CA ARG A 176 13.87 1.21 -10.68
C ARG A 176 12.68 0.30 -10.37
N ALA A 177 12.83 -0.58 -9.38
CA ALA A 177 11.76 -1.42 -8.90
C ALA A 177 11.76 -1.50 -7.37
N ILE A 178 10.58 -1.75 -6.82
CA ILE A 178 10.34 -1.98 -5.40
C ILE A 178 9.43 -3.20 -5.27
N ASP A 179 9.82 -4.14 -4.42
CA ASP A 179 8.99 -5.25 -4.00
C ASP A 179 8.42 -4.98 -2.61
N LEU A 180 7.09 -4.98 -2.48
CA LEU A 180 6.37 -4.60 -1.27
C LEU A 180 5.73 -5.82 -0.61
N ASN A 181 6.13 -6.13 0.64
CA ASN A 181 5.68 -7.30 1.40
C ASN A 181 5.69 -8.60 0.56
N PRO A 182 6.85 -9.08 0.10
CA PRO A 182 6.97 -10.17 -0.89
C PRO A 182 6.29 -11.47 -0.49
N LEU A 183 6.38 -11.85 0.80
CA LEU A 183 5.73 -13.06 1.29
C LEU A 183 4.21 -13.03 1.10
N PHE A 184 3.59 -11.88 1.32
CA PHE A 184 2.14 -11.70 1.18
C PHE A 184 1.71 -11.45 -0.27
N ASN A 185 2.66 -11.08 -1.12
CA ASN A 185 2.44 -10.69 -2.50
C ASN A 185 3.37 -11.47 -3.46
N PRO A 186 3.18 -12.79 -3.60
CA PRO A 186 4.13 -13.64 -4.29
C PRO A 186 4.25 -13.32 -5.80
N TYR A 187 5.43 -13.62 -6.34
CA TYR A 187 5.64 -13.78 -7.76
C TYR A 187 5.14 -15.16 -8.21
N ILE A 188 4.50 -15.25 -9.37
CA ILE A 188 4.03 -16.50 -9.98
C ILE A 188 4.46 -16.51 -11.45
N ASP A 189 5.29 -17.47 -11.81
CA ASP A 189 5.79 -17.63 -13.16
C ASP A 189 4.74 -18.24 -14.11
N ARG A 190 5.12 -18.37 -15.40
CA ARG A 190 4.25 -18.93 -16.45
C ARG A 190 3.95 -20.43 -16.27
N THR A 191 4.69 -21.13 -15.41
CA THR A 191 4.47 -22.57 -15.11
C THR A 191 3.58 -22.75 -13.88
N GLY A 192 3.30 -21.68 -13.14
CA GLY A 192 2.62 -21.70 -11.86
C GLY A 192 3.55 -21.90 -10.67
N ALA A 193 4.87 -21.96 -10.89
CA ALA A 193 5.83 -21.90 -9.79
C ALA A 193 5.86 -20.51 -9.19
N PHE A 194 6.05 -20.42 -7.89
CA PHE A 194 5.96 -19.16 -7.15
C PHE A 194 7.15 -18.93 -6.24
N GLN A 195 7.37 -17.67 -5.93
CA GLN A 195 8.37 -17.17 -4.99
C GLN A 195 7.74 -16.09 -4.09
N PRO A 196 8.14 -16.04 -2.80
CA PRO A 196 9.03 -16.98 -2.12
C PRO A 196 8.37 -18.33 -1.86
N LYS A 197 9.18 -19.36 -1.59
CA LYS A 197 8.72 -20.76 -1.44
C LYS A 197 7.73 -20.97 -0.29
N ASN A 198 7.79 -20.11 0.73
CA ASN A 198 6.90 -20.14 1.88
C ASN A 198 5.58 -19.36 1.65
N ALA A 199 5.36 -18.77 0.46
CA ALA A 199 4.20 -17.94 0.15
C ALA A 199 2.94 -18.73 -0.26
N ALA A 200 2.94 -20.06 -0.22
CA ALA A 200 1.79 -20.89 -0.62
C ALA A 200 0.43 -20.43 -0.03
N PRO A 201 0.32 -19.99 1.24
CA PRO A 201 -0.95 -19.48 1.79
C PRO A 201 -1.47 -18.22 1.10
N TYR A 202 -0.61 -17.43 0.45
CA TYR A 202 -0.92 -16.16 -0.19
C TYR A 202 -1.17 -16.27 -1.70
N LEU A 203 -1.19 -17.48 -2.25
CA LEU A 203 -1.67 -17.74 -3.62
C LEU A 203 -3.19 -17.57 -3.73
N ASP A 204 -3.92 -17.75 -2.63
CA ASP A 204 -5.34 -17.38 -2.56
C ASP A 204 -5.48 -15.86 -2.47
N ARG A 205 -5.77 -15.24 -3.60
CA ARG A 205 -5.93 -13.78 -3.72
C ARG A 205 -7.32 -13.27 -3.30
N ASN A 206 -8.19 -14.11 -2.74
CA ASN A 206 -9.41 -13.66 -2.05
C ASN A 206 -9.14 -13.25 -0.60
N ARG A 207 -7.95 -13.47 -0.10
CA ARG A 207 -7.52 -13.04 1.24
C ARG A 207 -7.55 -11.53 1.33
N THR A 208 -8.03 -11.03 2.48
CA THR A 208 -8.12 -9.59 2.80
C THR A 208 -7.23 -9.22 3.98
N ASP A 209 -6.19 -10.01 4.23
CA ASP A 209 -5.24 -9.74 5.32
C ASP A 209 -4.52 -8.41 5.07
N PRO A 210 -4.21 -7.65 6.13
CA PRO A 210 -3.41 -6.45 6.00
C PRO A 210 -2.08 -6.75 5.28
N GLY A 211 -1.68 -5.88 4.36
CA GLY A 211 -0.43 -6.04 3.60
C GLY A 211 -0.54 -6.85 2.31
N VAL A 212 -1.67 -7.55 2.07
CA VAL A 212 -1.98 -8.16 0.77
C VAL A 212 -2.46 -7.09 -0.20
N LEU A 213 -1.96 -7.11 -1.44
CA LEU A 213 -2.25 -6.11 -2.48
C LEU A 213 -3.26 -6.64 -3.50
N HIS A 214 -4.24 -5.82 -3.86
CA HIS A 214 -5.21 -6.11 -4.93
C HIS A 214 -5.33 -4.95 -5.91
N ALA A 215 -5.80 -5.25 -7.10
CA ALA A 215 -6.06 -4.23 -8.10
C ALA A 215 -7.05 -3.19 -7.55
N GLY A 216 -6.66 -1.91 -7.63
CA GLY A 216 -7.49 -0.80 -7.16
C GLY A 216 -7.36 -0.45 -5.67
N ASP A 217 -6.55 -1.19 -4.90
CA ASP A 217 -6.25 -0.83 -3.51
C ASP A 217 -5.58 0.54 -3.42
N ALA A 218 -5.82 1.24 -2.32
CA ALA A 218 -5.19 2.55 -2.08
C ALA A 218 -3.66 2.45 -2.13
N ALA A 219 -3.07 1.39 -1.55
CA ALA A 219 -1.63 1.18 -1.58
C ALA A 219 -1.09 0.98 -3.01
N VAL A 220 -1.81 0.25 -3.87
CA VAL A 220 -1.45 0.09 -5.29
C VAL A 220 -1.55 1.43 -6.02
N ARG A 221 -2.61 2.21 -5.76
CA ARG A 221 -2.78 3.55 -6.37
C ARG A 221 -1.69 4.53 -5.99
N VAL A 222 -1.12 4.44 -4.78
CA VAL A 222 0.02 5.29 -4.39
C VAL A 222 1.15 5.24 -5.43
N PHE A 223 1.41 4.07 -5.98
CA PHE A 223 2.41 3.86 -7.03
C PHE A 223 1.86 4.19 -8.43
N THR A 224 0.72 3.61 -8.79
CA THR A 224 0.21 3.68 -10.18
C THR A 224 -0.21 5.09 -10.60
N ASP A 225 -0.73 5.91 -9.68
CA ASP A 225 -1.07 7.31 -9.94
C ASP A 225 0.18 8.18 -10.19
N ARG A 226 1.36 7.68 -9.81
CA ARG A 226 2.68 8.27 -10.12
C ARG A 226 3.33 7.66 -11.38
N GLY A 227 2.62 6.78 -12.08
CA GLY A 227 3.06 6.15 -13.33
C GLY A 227 3.94 4.92 -13.15
N TRP A 228 4.02 4.35 -11.92
CA TRP A 228 4.62 3.05 -11.72
C TRP A 228 3.71 1.95 -12.27
N ARG A 229 4.31 0.89 -12.79
CA ARG A 229 3.59 -0.30 -13.25
C ARG A 229 3.58 -1.33 -12.14
N TRP A 230 2.41 -1.86 -11.84
CA TRP A 230 2.26 -2.94 -10.87
C TRP A 230 2.22 -4.31 -11.56
N GLY A 231 3.10 -5.22 -11.15
CA GLY A 231 3.21 -6.56 -11.71
C GLY A 231 2.03 -7.48 -11.41
N GLY A 232 1.25 -7.19 -10.37
CA GLY A 232 0.02 -7.92 -10.08
C GLY A 232 -1.08 -7.74 -11.15
N GLY A 233 -0.95 -6.75 -12.01
CA GLY A 233 -1.80 -6.54 -13.19
C GLY A 233 -1.30 -7.25 -14.45
N TRP A 234 -0.16 -7.90 -14.44
CA TRP A 234 0.38 -8.58 -15.62
C TRP A 234 -0.35 -9.91 -15.88
N ARG A 235 -0.29 -10.38 -17.10
CA ARG A 235 -0.93 -11.67 -17.46
C ARG A 235 -0.05 -12.87 -17.12
N THR A 236 1.25 -12.76 -17.40
CA THR A 236 2.26 -13.78 -17.12
C THR A 236 3.67 -13.24 -17.39
N PRO A 237 4.59 -13.32 -16.45
CA PRO A 237 4.34 -13.74 -15.06
C PRO A 237 3.36 -12.80 -14.36
N ILE A 238 2.83 -13.19 -13.20
CA ILE A 238 2.12 -12.29 -12.30
C ILE A 238 3.05 -12.02 -11.12
N ASP A 239 3.23 -10.75 -10.77
CA ASP A 239 4.16 -10.35 -9.73
C ASP A 239 3.49 -9.36 -8.77
N TYR A 240 2.85 -9.90 -7.74
CA TYR A 240 2.03 -9.09 -6.85
C TYR A 240 2.82 -8.13 -5.97
N GLN A 241 4.10 -8.43 -5.66
CA GLN A 241 4.97 -7.58 -4.86
C GLN A 241 5.52 -6.39 -5.67
N HIS A 242 5.68 -6.56 -7.00
CA HIS A 242 6.55 -5.77 -7.84
C HIS A 242 5.92 -4.48 -8.37
N PHE A 243 6.60 -3.37 -8.15
CA PHE A 243 6.32 -2.07 -8.76
C PHE A 243 7.56 -1.59 -9.49
N GLU A 244 7.43 -1.16 -10.76
CA GLU A 244 8.58 -0.68 -11.56
C GLU A 244 8.26 0.63 -12.31
N ARG A 245 9.34 1.42 -12.59
CA ARG A 245 9.23 2.74 -13.21
C ARG A 245 10.24 2.91 -14.35
#